data_27ce19fd57b02ef5cf153239f6b83801
#
_entry.id   27ce19fd57b02ef5cf153239f6b83801
#
_cell.length_a   1.000
_cell.length_b   1.000
_cell.length_c   1.000
_cell.angle_alpha   90.00
_cell.angle_beta   90.00
_cell.angle_gamma   90.00
#
_symmetry.space_group_name_H-M   'P 1'
#
loop_
_entity.id
_entity.type
_entity.pdbx_description
1 polymer ?
#
loop_
_entity_poly.entity_id
_entity_poly.type
_entity_poly.pdbx_seq_one_letter_code
_entity_poly.pdbx_strand_id
1 'polypeptide(L)'
;MKVLMNHIYEYEKGVRRMVLYTFNAQYADFARQRLARRHIDYYIQPAGRDTINLFFGRKECLNAVRLMVSKPLNELSPEEDFMLGALLGYDLAMECERYCALRGRRCQCRPYGQCADAGVLATGSYASCSL
;
A
#
# COMPACT_ATOMS: atom_id res chain seq x y z
N MET A 1 3.36 20.03 10.34
CA MET A 1 3.80 18.64 10.30
C MET A 1 3.30 17.78 11.46
N LYS A 2 2.18 18.16 12.05
CA LYS A 2 1.59 17.32 13.09
C LYS A 2 1.20 15.96 12.58
N VAL A 3 0.69 15.88 11.35
CA VAL A 3 0.26 14.60 10.78
C VAL A 3 1.43 13.64 10.66
N LEU A 4 2.58 14.14 10.22
CA LEU A 4 3.78 13.30 10.15
C LEU A 4 4.16 12.78 11.53
N MET A 5 4.13 13.64 12.53
CA MET A 5 4.49 13.22 13.89
C MET A 5 3.53 12.18 14.44
N ASN A 6 2.24 12.28 14.10
CA ASN A 6 1.27 11.27 14.48
C ASN A 6 1.57 9.93 13.80
N HIS A 7 1.93 9.97 12.52
CA HIS A 7 2.30 8.73 11.81
C HIS A 7 3.55 8.09 12.42
N ILE A 8 4.53 8.89 12.78
CA ILE A 8 5.73 8.37 13.43
C ILE A 8 5.37 7.73 14.76
N TYR A 9 4.49 8.39 15.52
CA TYR A 9 4.06 7.86 16.80
C TYR A 9 3.36 6.51 16.62
N GLU A 10 2.44 6.41 15.66
CA GLU A 10 1.74 5.15 15.40
C GLU A 10 2.70 4.04 15.00
N TYR A 11 3.70 4.39 14.19
CA TYR A 11 4.69 3.39 13.81
C TYR A 11 5.48 2.92 15.03
N GLU A 12 5.93 3.83 15.86
CA GLU A 12 6.70 3.48 17.05
C GLU A 12 5.91 2.66 18.05
N LYS A 13 4.60 2.85 18.08
CA LYS A 13 3.73 2.07 18.95
C LYS A 13 3.38 0.69 18.37
N GLY A 14 3.85 0.41 17.19
CA GLY A 14 3.60 -0.89 16.57
C GLY A 14 2.26 -1.03 15.88
N VAL A 15 1.53 0.06 15.72
CA VAL A 15 0.24 0.03 15.05
C VAL A 15 0.42 -0.27 13.57
N ARG A 16 1.49 0.23 12.98
CA ARG A 16 1.78 0.02 11.57
C ARG A 16 3.21 -0.40 11.39
N ARG A 17 3.45 -1.25 10.40
CA ARG A 17 4.81 -1.66 10.04
C ARG A 17 5.44 -0.77 9.00
N MET A 18 4.64 -0.05 8.25
CA MET A 18 5.10 0.91 7.26
C MET A 18 4.03 1.98 7.07
N VAL A 19 4.45 3.18 6.78
CA VAL A 19 3.55 4.32 6.55
C VAL A 19 3.90 4.96 5.23
N LEU A 20 2.89 5.38 4.50
CA LEU A 20 3.04 6.22 3.32
C LEU A 20 2.35 7.55 3.62
N TYR A 21 3.07 8.64 3.45
CA TYR A 21 2.51 9.97 3.65
C TYR A 21 2.97 10.87 2.52
N THR A 22 2.03 11.54 1.88
CA THR A 22 2.30 12.42 0.76
C THR A 22 2.17 13.87 1.21
N PHE A 23 3.17 14.67 0.93
CA PHE A 23 3.17 16.07 1.37
C PHE A 23 4.09 16.91 0.50
N ASN A 24 4.09 18.23 0.75
CA ASN A 24 4.86 19.15 -0.05
C ASN A 24 6.36 18.95 0.17
N ALA A 25 7.11 18.96 -0.92
CA ALA A 25 8.54 18.69 -0.90
C ALA A 25 9.34 19.66 -0.01
N GLN A 26 8.80 20.84 0.26
CA GLN A 26 9.51 21.79 1.11
C GLN A 26 9.74 21.27 2.52
N TYR A 27 8.95 20.28 2.97
CA TYR A 27 9.11 19.74 4.30
C TYR A 27 9.95 18.45 4.30
N ALA A 28 10.56 18.11 3.17
CA ALA A 28 11.33 16.87 3.08
C ALA A 28 12.50 16.83 4.06
N ASP A 29 13.22 17.92 4.20
CA ASP A 29 14.36 17.94 5.11
C ASP A 29 13.93 17.80 6.55
N PHE A 30 12.81 18.41 6.92
CA PHE A 30 12.27 18.26 8.25
C PHE A 30 11.96 16.80 8.52
N ALA A 31 11.31 16.13 7.57
CA ALA A 31 10.96 14.72 7.71
C ALA A 31 12.21 13.85 7.83
N ARG A 32 13.21 14.09 6.99
CA ARG A 32 14.46 13.32 7.05
C ARG A 32 15.12 13.44 8.41
N GLN A 33 15.17 14.67 8.96
CA GLN A 33 15.79 14.87 10.24
C GLN A 33 15.04 14.17 11.37
N ARG A 34 13.72 14.22 11.35
CA ARG A 34 12.92 13.56 12.37
C ARG A 34 13.08 12.05 12.34
N LEU A 35 13.06 11.49 11.14
CA LEU A 35 13.22 10.03 11.00
C LEU A 35 14.62 9.59 11.37
N ALA A 36 15.63 10.37 10.97
CA ALA A 36 17.01 10.03 11.30
C ALA A 36 17.26 10.05 12.81
N ARG A 37 16.69 11.02 13.52
CA ARG A 37 16.85 11.07 14.96
C ARG A 37 16.24 9.89 15.68
N ARG A 38 15.25 9.28 15.08
CA ARG A 38 14.58 8.11 15.68
C ARG A 38 15.04 6.80 15.09
N HIS A 39 16.07 6.85 14.22
CA HIS A 39 16.64 5.66 13.59
C HIS A 39 15.59 4.87 12.82
N ILE A 40 14.71 5.59 12.12
CA ILE A 40 13.69 4.97 11.29
C ILE A 40 14.12 5.05 9.84
N ASP A 41 14.13 3.93 9.15
CA ASP A 41 14.47 3.88 7.73
C ASP A 41 13.34 4.49 6.90
N TYR A 42 13.70 5.13 5.80
CA TYR A 42 12.70 5.76 4.94
C TYR A 42 13.14 5.74 3.48
N TYR A 43 12.17 6.00 2.61
CA TYR A 43 12.38 6.10 1.18
C TYR A 43 11.47 7.21 0.65
N ILE A 44 12.04 8.11 -0.15
CA ILE A 44 11.28 9.23 -0.72
C ILE A 44 11.19 9.08 -2.22
N GLN A 45 9.99 9.26 -2.74
CA GLN A 45 9.73 9.20 -4.18
C GLN A 45 9.05 10.50 -4.60
N PRO A 46 9.56 11.18 -5.64
CA PRO A 46 8.84 12.35 -6.17
C PRO A 46 7.46 11.93 -6.67
N ALA A 47 6.45 12.71 -6.30
CA ALA A 47 5.07 12.38 -6.67
C ALA A 47 4.44 13.40 -7.59
N GLY A 48 5.06 14.53 -7.79
CA GLY A 48 4.53 15.57 -8.62
C GLY A 48 5.50 16.72 -8.61
N ARG A 49 5.01 17.89 -9.00
CA ARG A 49 5.90 19.04 -9.12
C ARG A 49 6.51 19.42 -7.79
N ASP A 50 5.68 19.58 -6.77
CA ASP A 50 6.13 20.02 -5.47
C ASP A 50 5.74 19.04 -4.38
N THR A 51 5.47 17.80 -4.74
CA THR A 51 4.94 16.82 -3.81
C THR A 51 5.82 15.58 -3.79
N ILE A 52 5.97 15.01 -2.63
CA ILE A 52 6.72 13.76 -2.48
C ILE A 52 5.90 12.73 -1.73
N ASN A 53 6.19 11.48 -2.03
CA ASN A 53 5.68 10.36 -1.26
C ASN A 53 6.79 9.90 -0.34
N LEU A 54 6.51 9.88 0.95
CA LEU A 54 7.46 9.41 1.94
C LEU A 54 6.98 8.07 2.47
N PHE A 55 7.82 7.05 2.29
CA PHE A 55 7.57 5.74 2.88
C PHE A 55 8.54 5.59 4.03
N PHE A 56 8.07 5.20 5.19
CA PHE A 56 8.99 4.90 6.28
C PHE A 56 8.47 3.74 7.11
N GLY A 57 9.35 3.05 7.76
CA GLY A 57 8.98 1.92 8.59
C GLY A 57 10.03 0.83 8.60
N ARG A 58 9.57 -0.40 8.66
CA ARG A 58 10.48 -1.52 8.75
C ARG A 58 11.27 -1.70 7.47
N LYS A 59 12.54 -2.01 7.63
CA LYS A 59 13.45 -2.13 6.51
C LYS A 59 12.98 -3.14 5.48
N GLU A 60 12.46 -4.26 5.95
CA GLU A 60 11.99 -5.31 5.06
C GLU A 60 10.84 -4.82 4.18
N CYS A 61 9.94 -4.03 4.76
CA CYS A 61 8.82 -3.48 4.00
C CYS A 61 9.30 -2.45 2.99
N LEU A 62 10.26 -1.62 3.37
CA LEU A 62 10.81 -0.62 2.47
C LEU A 62 11.55 -1.26 1.30
N ASN A 63 12.25 -2.35 1.53
CA ASN A 63 12.93 -3.05 0.46
C ASN A 63 11.91 -3.58 -0.57
N ALA A 64 10.80 -4.13 -0.09
CA ALA A 64 9.74 -4.59 -0.98
C ALA A 64 9.15 -3.45 -1.79
N VAL A 65 8.90 -2.31 -1.16
CA VAL A 65 8.35 -1.15 -1.83
C VAL A 65 9.31 -0.66 -2.92
N ARG A 66 10.59 -0.61 -2.65
CA ARG A 66 11.55 -0.15 -3.66
C ARG A 66 11.55 -1.02 -4.90
N LEU A 67 11.33 -2.31 -4.72
CA LEU A 67 11.29 -3.22 -5.85
C LEU A 67 9.99 -3.10 -6.64
N MET A 68 8.88 -2.81 -5.95
CA MET A 68 7.60 -2.70 -6.61
C MET A 68 7.31 -1.34 -7.20
N VAL A 69 7.68 -0.30 -6.51
CA VAL A 69 7.24 1.05 -6.85
C VAL A 69 8.38 1.80 -7.51
N SER A 70 8.70 1.40 -8.73
CA SER A 70 9.68 2.13 -9.52
C SER A 70 9.00 3.16 -10.42
N LYS A 71 7.72 3.31 -10.32
CA LYS A 71 6.90 4.18 -11.16
C LYS A 71 5.92 4.95 -10.29
N PRO A 72 5.25 5.97 -10.81
CA PRO A 72 4.28 6.73 -10.03
C PRO A 72 3.18 5.84 -9.47
N LEU A 73 2.66 6.20 -8.30
CA LEU A 73 1.66 5.39 -7.64
C LEU A 73 0.38 5.21 -8.46
N ASN A 74 0.05 6.17 -9.30
CA ASN A 74 -1.14 6.06 -10.11
C ASN A 74 -0.95 5.15 -11.33
N GLU A 75 0.26 4.66 -11.54
CA GLU A 75 0.56 3.75 -12.64
C GLU A 75 0.80 2.33 -12.15
N LEU A 76 0.55 2.04 -10.90
CA LEU A 76 0.72 0.69 -10.39
C LEU A 76 -0.29 -0.25 -11.01
N SER A 77 0.13 -1.48 -11.26
CA SER A 77 -0.80 -2.51 -11.69
C SER A 77 -1.75 -2.83 -10.54
N PRO A 78 -2.90 -3.45 -10.82
CA PRO A 78 -3.79 -3.86 -9.73
C PRO A 78 -3.11 -4.73 -8.68
N GLU A 79 -2.20 -5.60 -9.11
CA GLU A 79 -1.47 -6.45 -8.18
C GLU A 79 -0.52 -5.64 -7.30
N GLU A 80 0.18 -4.70 -7.89
CA GLU A 80 1.09 -3.84 -7.14
C GLU A 80 0.32 -2.96 -6.15
N ASP A 81 -0.82 -2.45 -6.57
CA ASP A 81 -1.67 -1.64 -5.71
C ASP A 81 -2.14 -2.47 -4.49
N PHE A 82 -2.54 -3.72 -4.74
CA PHE A 82 -2.96 -4.61 -3.67
C PHE A 82 -1.81 -4.90 -2.70
N MET A 83 -0.64 -5.20 -3.23
CA MET A 83 0.52 -5.48 -2.40
C MET A 83 0.91 -4.27 -1.55
N LEU A 84 0.86 -3.08 -2.12
CA LEU A 84 1.17 -1.87 -1.39
C LEU A 84 0.16 -1.64 -0.27
N GLY A 85 -1.13 -1.80 -0.56
CA GLY A 85 -2.17 -1.64 0.46
C GLY A 85 -1.98 -2.61 1.63
N ALA A 86 -1.62 -3.85 1.33
CA ALA A 86 -1.35 -4.83 2.37
C ALA A 86 -0.15 -4.42 3.23
N LEU A 87 0.91 -3.93 2.59
CA LEU A 87 2.09 -3.46 3.33
C LEU A 87 1.78 -2.27 4.23
N LEU A 88 0.86 -1.41 3.78
CA LEU A 88 0.48 -0.25 4.57
C LEU A 88 -0.49 -0.59 5.70
N GLY A 89 -0.93 -1.84 5.77
CA GLY A 89 -1.82 -2.26 6.86
C GLY A 89 -3.27 -1.89 6.65
N TYR A 90 -3.70 -1.65 5.42
CA TYR A 90 -5.09 -1.35 5.15
C TYR A 90 -5.94 -2.61 5.32
N ASP A 91 -7.22 -2.42 5.51
CA ASP A 91 -8.13 -3.54 5.70
C ASP A 91 -8.09 -4.49 4.51
N LEU A 92 -7.78 -5.74 4.76
CA LEU A 92 -7.55 -6.70 3.71
C LEU A 92 -8.79 -6.94 2.86
N ALA A 93 -9.96 -6.98 3.47
CA ALA A 93 -11.19 -7.20 2.71
C ALA A 93 -11.45 -6.06 1.74
N MET A 94 -11.24 -4.83 2.18
CA MET A 94 -11.40 -3.68 1.31
C MET A 94 -10.36 -3.67 0.19
N GLU A 95 -9.13 -4.08 0.49
CA GLU A 95 -8.11 -4.16 -0.54
C GLU A 95 -8.44 -5.23 -1.58
N CYS A 96 -9.04 -6.33 -1.17
CA CYS A 96 -9.50 -7.36 -2.10
C CYS A 96 -10.60 -6.82 -3.01
N GLU A 97 -11.56 -6.08 -2.45
CA GLU A 97 -12.61 -5.47 -3.27
C GLU A 97 -12.01 -4.49 -4.27
N ARG A 98 -11.08 -3.68 -3.82
CA ARG A 98 -10.42 -2.71 -4.69
C ARG A 98 -9.66 -3.42 -5.81
N TYR A 99 -8.97 -4.50 -5.49
CA TYR A 99 -8.23 -5.27 -6.48
C TYR A 99 -9.19 -5.82 -7.55
N CYS A 100 -10.30 -6.40 -7.13
CA CYS A 100 -11.29 -6.93 -8.06
C CYS A 100 -11.85 -5.82 -8.96
N ALA A 101 -12.13 -4.66 -8.40
CA ALA A 101 -12.64 -3.54 -9.17
C ALA A 101 -11.61 -3.05 -10.19
N LEU A 102 -10.36 -2.96 -9.80
CA LEU A 102 -9.30 -2.50 -10.70
C LEU A 102 -9.06 -3.47 -11.84
N ARG A 103 -9.25 -4.75 -11.59
CA ARG A 103 -9.14 -5.75 -12.65
C ARG A 103 -10.37 -5.81 -13.53
N GLY A 104 -11.39 -5.01 -13.24
CA GLY A 104 -12.62 -5.03 -14.02
C GLY A 104 -13.48 -6.24 -13.75
N ARG A 105 -13.24 -6.93 -12.68
CA ARG A 105 -14.04 -8.09 -12.34
C ARG A 105 -14.58 -7.92 -10.96
N ARG A 106 -15.84 -8.15 -10.80
CA ARG A 106 -16.41 -8.15 -9.49
C ARG A 106 -16.49 -9.59 -9.05
N CYS A 107 -16.09 -9.84 -7.86
CA CYS A 107 -16.26 -11.15 -7.32
C CYS A 107 -17.74 -11.39 -7.11
N GLN A 108 -18.28 -12.34 -7.80
CA GLN A 108 -19.69 -12.62 -7.68
C GLN A 108 -19.92 -13.80 -6.78
N CYS A 109 -19.37 -13.74 -5.64
CA CYS A 109 -19.59 -14.78 -4.67
C CYS A 109 -20.99 -14.69 -4.13
N ARG A 110 -21.63 -15.81 -4.08
CA ARG A 110 -22.96 -15.88 -3.48
C ARG A 110 -22.82 -16.34 -2.04
N PRO A 111 -23.87 -16.21 -1.28
CA PRO A 111 -23.86 -16.73 0.05
C PRO A 111 -23.37 -18.16 0.06
N TYR A 112 -22.65 -18.50 1.06
CA TYR A 112 -22.10 -19.84 1.21
C TYR A 112 -20.99 -20.16 0.22
N GLY A 113 -20.37 -19.12 -0.33
CA GLY A 113 -19.14 -19.36 -1.08
C GLY A 113 -19.27 -19.81 -2.51
N GLN A 114 -20.41 -19.79 -3.07
CA GLN A 114 -20.54 -20.20 -4.46
C GLN A 114 -20.19 -19.07 -5.40
N CYS A 115 -19.31 -19.32 -6.32
CA CYS A 115 -18.96 -18.33 -7.31
C CYS A 115 -19.83 -18.48 -8.53
N ALA A 116 -20.26 -17.33 -9.00
CA ALA A 116 -21.12 -17.40 -10.13
C ALA A 116 -20.39 -17.38 -11.42
N ASP A 117 -19.22 -17.04 -11.47
CA ASP A 117 -18.58 -16.88 -12.70
C ASP A 117 -17.90 -18.06 -13.18
N ALA A 118 -18.28 -18.50 -14.26
CA ALA A 118 -17.75 -19.63 -14.65
C ALA A 118 -16.66 -19.43 -15.57
N GLY A 119 -16.67 -18.47 -16.18
CA GLY A 119 -15.68 -18.35 -17.15
C GLY A 119 -14.33 -18.53 -16.66
N VAL A 120 -14.19 -18.30 -15.47
CA VAL A 120 -12.96 -18.31 -15.03
C VAL A 120 -12.48 -19.55 -14.84
N LEU A 121 -13.20 -20.38 -14.73
CA LEU A 121 -12.79 -21.54 -14.43
C LEU A 121 -12.06 -22.23 -15.20
N ALA A 122 -12.06 -22.01 -16.25
CA ALA A 122 -11.28 -22.72 -17.03
C ALA A 122 -9.99 -22.99 -16.47
N THR A 123 -9.53 -22.23 -15.75
CA THR A 123 -8.26 -22.44 -15.24
C THR A 123 -8.31 -23.06 -13.98
N GLY A 124 -9.30 -23.31 -13.58
CA GLY A 124 -9.32 -23.98 -12.45
C GLY A 124 -9.10 -23.42 -11.31
N SER A 125 -8.97 -22.61 -11.10
CA SER A 125 -8.61 -22.22 -9.94
C SER A 125 -9.41 -21.82 -9.08
N TYR A 126 -9.84 -21.87 -8.63
CA TYR A 126 -10.48 -21.64 -7.64
C TYR A 126 -10.46 -20.54 -7.16
N ALA A 127 -9.93 -20.15 -7.14
CA ALA A 127 -9.66 -19.21 -6.53
C ALA A 127 -10.49 -18.21 -6.36
N SER A 128 -11.19 -17.74 -7.03
CA SER A 128 -11.73 -16.61 -6.84
C SER A 128 -12.55 -16.38 -5.76
N CYS A 129 -13.33 -17.04 -5.36
CA CYS A 129 -14.20 -16.72 -4.28
C CYS A 129 -13.89 -17.46 -3.09
N SER A 130 -12.78 -17.85 -2.98
CA SER A 130 -12.53 -18.66 -1.98
C SER A 130 -12.26 -18.06 -0.83
N LEU A 131 -12.43 -17.24 -0.45
CA LEU A 131 -12.18 -16.77 0.75
C LEU A 131 -13.10 -16.37 1.31
#